data_d531d4a50507f8d4ebfca3cea92598e3
#
_entry.id   d531d4a50507f8d4ebfca3cea92598e3
#
_cell.length_a   1.000
_cell.length_b   1.000
_cell.length_c   1.000
_cell.angle_alpha   90.00
_cell.angle_beta   90.00
_cell.angle_gamma   90.00
#
_symmetry.space_group_name_H-M   'P 1'
#
loop_
_entity.id
_entity.type
_entity.pdbx_description
1 polymer ?
#
loop_
_entity_poly.entity_id
_entity_poly.type
_entity_poly.pdbx_seq_one_letter_code
_entity_poly.pdbx_strand_id
1 'polypeptide(L)'
;MIQSRRSFLKGVLALPLVVPDRLAWALPTNAESVVSPNGTIRFELVHGKNSPVKYQVKFRNRPVIEPSDLGLLVRTQDAPDKPSQHVARRTGPYAMRESFPTRGLRSIGVNQCNGAYFEIEGDAKYRLEVRAFDDGIAFRYLDEGDDTPRVPYELTTFVLPSESVVWFHDFQGHYEGVHARKNISEVKDGEWAAPPLTVRLPADVGYAAITEAALMNYAGMGLRADGRSGFKLTLGDQLPVSYPFELRYGLSEAKRLSQPAAIRGAIKTPWRVVMIGKDLNALVNCQIIEAVSPAPDRKFFPLGVNTKWVKPGRAVWKYLDGGQNTLDGMKEFSRLAGELGFEYNVVEGFWQRWSEAQMKELVDYANGYKVGTWFWKHSKELRTPYARRQFFELCNRVGVVGAKIDFFDHEAKEIIDLYQSLLRDAAEHQVMLEFHGSNKPAGENRTWPNELSRESIRGMEASRMTERAQHNTTLPFTRFLAGPADYTPMHFGERRRETSWSHQVASAAIFTSPLLIYAAHPRNILDNPAVELIKNIPSVWDETVVLDSSEIGKLAAYARRKGTKWFLAIMNGPSPRKIDIGLDFLGRGNRRAVLVRDDMSEPAAVKIEHTTAHDKTALSIEMRSGGGFIGMFG
;
A
#
# COMPACT_ATOMS: atom_id res chain seq x y z
N MET A 1 0.47 14.64 -56.43
CA MET A 1 -0.47 13.62 -55.93
C MET A 1 0.24 12.78 -54.90
N ILE A 2 0.14 13.14 -53.64
CA ILE A 2 0.62 12.34 -52.52
C ILE A 2 -0.48 12.36 -51.49
N GLN A 3 -1.15 11.23 -51.31
CA GLN A 3 -2.21 11.04 -50.32
C GLN A 3 -1.59 10.77 -48.93
N SER A 4 -1.92 11.61 -47.99
CA SER A 4 -1.63 11.44 -46.58
C SER A 4 -2.61 10.43 -45.96
N ARG A 5 -2.09 9.37 -45.38
CA ARG A 5 -2.87 8.45 -44.53
C ARG A 5 -2.88 8.97 -43.10
N ARG A 6 -4.01 9.52 -42.65
CA ARG A 6 -4.31 9.73 -41.23
C ARG A 6 -4.78 8.42 -40.62
N SER A 7 -4.02 7.88 -39.71
CA SER A 7 -4.42 6.75 -38.86
C SER A 7 -5.34 7.24 -37.74
N PHE A 8 -6.60 6.83 -37.80
CA PHE A 8 -7.56 6.99 -36.70
C PHE A 8 -7.26 5.94 -35.62
N LEU A 9 -6.79 6.38 -34.48
CA LEU A 9 -6.82 5.58 -33.23
C LEU A 9 -8.26 5.53 -32.76
N LYS A 10 -8.94 4.42 -33.02
CA LYS A 10 -10.23 4.08 -32.40
C LYS A 10 -9.93 3.62 -30.97
N GLY A 11 -10.36 4.41 -30.00
CA GLY A 11 -10.39 4.01 -28.61
C GLY A 11 -11.32 2.81 -28.42
N VAL A 12 -10.76 1.68 -28.03
CA VAL A 12 -11.54 0.51 -27.63
C VAL A 12 -12.04 0.76 -26.21
N LEU A 13 -13.32 1.09 -26.09
CA LEU A 13 -14.08 1.01 -24.83
C LEU A 13 -14.15 -0.47 -24.44
N ALA A 14 -13.34 -0.89 -23.48
CA ALA A 14 -13.46 -2.21 -22.87
C ALA A 14 -14.70 -2.22 -21.97
N LEU A 15 -15.82 -2.72 -22.48
CA LEU A 15 -16.95 -3.20 -21.68
C LEU A 15 -16.47 -4.43 -20.90
N PRO A 16 -16.89 -4.63 -19.66
CA PRO A 16 -16.63 -5.87 -18.95
C PRO A 16 -17.37 -6.99 -19.68
N LEU A 17 -16.65 -7.85 -20.38
CA LEU A 17 -17.17 -9.10 -20.91
C LEU A 17 -17.41 -10.03 -19.72
N VAL A 18 -18.64 -10.04 -19.21
CA VAL A 18 -19.16 -11.18 -18.49
C VAL A 18 -19.34 -12.27 -19.54
N VAL A 19 -18.38 -13.16 -19.67
CA VAL A 19 -18.50 -14.37 -20.49
C VAL A 19 -19.38 -15.34 -19.71
N PRO A 20 -20.58 -15.66 -20.20
CA PRO A 20 -21.37 -16.73 -19.59
C PRO A 20 -20.70 -18.07 -19.89
N ASP A 21 -20.51 -18.84 -18.82
CA ASP A 21 -20.26 -20.26 -18.74
C ASP A 21 -20.10 -21.04 -20.06
N ARG A 22 -18.92 -21.61 -20.26
CA ARG A 22 -18.64 -23.00 -20.70
C ARG A 22 -17.18 -23.19 -21.10
N LEU A 23 -16.28 -23.13 -20.11
CA LEU A 23 -15.06 -23.91 -20.16
C LEU A 23 -14.77 -24.40 -18.74
N ALA A 24 -15.49 -25.47 -18.38
CA ALA A 24 -15.12 -26.25 -17.20
C ALA A 24 -13.77 -26.92 -17.47
N TRP A 25 -12.69 -26.27 -17.07
CA TRP A 25 -11.42 -26.97 -16.88
C TRP A 25 -11.68 -28.01 -15.80
N ALA A 26 -11.39 -29.29 -16.09
CA ALA A 26 -11.50 -30.37 -15.14
C ALA A 26 -10.57 -30.07 -13.94
N LEU A 27 -11.13 -29.48 -12.89
CA LEU A 27 -10.44 -29.30 -11.61
C LEU A 27 -10.16 -30.68 -11.02
N PRO A 28 -8.96 -30.92 -10.46
CA PRO A 28 -8.68 -32.17 -9.75
C PRO A 28 -9.74 -32.36 -8.66
N THR A 29 -10.29 -33.57 -8.60
CA THR A 29 -11.47 -33.95 -7.82
C THR A 29 -11.21 -34.11 -6.32
N ASN A 30 -10.47 -33.21 -5.68
CA ASN A 30 -10.53 -33.09 -4.23
C ASN A 30 -11.63 -32.06 -3.91
N ALA A 31 -12.76 -32.52 -3.36
CA ALA A 31 -13.95 -31.70 -3.18
C ALA A 31 -13.74 -30.45 -2.29
N GLU A 32 -12.61 -30.35 -1.61
CA GLU A 32 -12.33 -29.38 -0.55
C GLU A 32 -11.08 -28.51 -0.82
N SER A 33 -10.71 -28.35 -2.08
CA SER A 33 -9.59 -27.51 -2.46
C SER A 33 -9.94 -26.49 -3.54
N VAL A 34 -9.25 -25.32 -3.51
CA VAL A 34 -9.26 -24.32 -4.59
C VAL A 34 -7.83 -24.14 -5.08
N VAL A 35 -7.64 -24.27 -6.40
CA VAL A 35 -6.31 -24.25 -7.03
C VAL A 35 -6.22 -23.05 -7.96
N SER A 36 -5.07 -22.38 -7.97
CA SER A 36 -4.79 -21.25 -8.86
C SER A 36 -4.90 -21.64 -10.35
N PRO A 37 -5.13 -20.68 -11.26
CA PRO A 37 -5.24 -20.94 -12.69
C PRO A 37 -4.03 -21.71 -13.27
N ASN A 38 -2.81 -21.40 -12.82
CA ASN A 38 -1.58 -22.09 -13.25
C ASN A 38 -1.27 -23.38 -12.47
N GLY A 39 -2.12 -23.77 -11.52
CA GLY A 39 -1.98 -25.00 -10.73
C GLY A 39 -0.91 -24.97 -9.63
N THR A 40 -0.20 -23.87 -9.41
CA THR A 40 0.95 -23.82 -8.49
C THR A 40 0.58 -23.50 -7.05
N ILE A 41 -0.52 -22.81 -6.81
CA ILE A 41 -1.00 -22.43 -5.48
C ILE A 41 -2.30 -23.19 -5.19
N ARG A 42 -2.39 -23.73 -3.98
CA ARG A 42 -3.55 -24.51 -3.54
C ARG A 42 -3.96 -24.12 -2.13
N PHE A 43 -5.23 -23.80 -1.96
CA PHE A 43 -5.93 -23.74 -0.68
C PHE A 43 -6.64 -25.07 -0.45
N GLU A 44 -6.50 -25.67 0.72
CA GLU A 44 -7.14 -26.93 1.09
C GLU A 44 -7.83 -26.78 2.44
N LEU A 45 -9.07 -27.24 2.55
CA LEU A 45 -9.72 -27.43 3.84
C LEU A 45 -9.28 -28.76 4.44
N VAL A 46 -8.98 -28.73 5.72
CA VAL A 46 -8.56 -29.89 6.51
C VAL A 46 -9.55 -30.06 7.66
N HIS A 47 -10.27 -31.15 7.67
CA HIS A 47 -11.20 -31.43 8.76
C HIS A 47 -11.17 -32.90 9.14
N GLY A 48 -11.47 -33.19 10.39
CA GLY A 48 -11.68 -34.52 10.93
C GLY A 48 -13.12 -34.67 11.46
N LYS A 49 -13.54 -35.89 11.73
CA LYS A 49 -14.81 -36.09 12.45
C LYS A 49 -14.75 -35.37 13.80
N ASN A 50 -15.67 -34.44 14.07
CA ASN A 50 -15.78 -33.67 15.31
C ASN A 50 -14.58 -32.75 15.65
N SER A 51 -13.83 -32.29 14.65
CA SER A 51 -12.76 -31.28 14.86
C SER A 51 -13.14 -29.96 14.18
N PRO A 52 -12.63 -28.82 14.70
CA PRO A 52 -12.77 -27.53 14.01
C PRO A 52 -12.24 -27.61 12.57
N VAL A 53 -12.89 -26.87 11.67
CA VAL A 53 -12.41 -26.75 10.29
C VAL A 53 -11.09 -25.99 10.30
N LYS A 54 -10.08 -26.57 9.63
CA LYS A 54 -8.77 -25.96 9.41
C LYS A 54 -8.54 -25.74 7.93
N TYR A 55 -7.57 -24.93 7.61
CA TYR A 55 -7.09 -24.76 6.24
C TYR A 55 -5.57 -24.85 6.19
N GLN A 56 -5.05 -25.11 5.00
CA GLN A 56 -3.63 -24.99 4.68
C GLN A 56 -3.46 -24.37 3.30
N VAL A 57 -2.30 -23.75 3.08
CA VAL A 57 -1.92 -23.19 1.77
C VAL A 57 -0.60 -23.77 1.33
N LYS A 58 -0.56 -24.22 0.08
CA LYS A 58 0.66 -24.79 -0.54
C LYS A 58 1.05 -24.02 -1.79
N PHE A 59 2.33 -23.85 -1.98
CA PHE A 59 2.94 -23.37 -3.22
C PHE A 59 3.88 -24.44 -3.78
N ARG A 60 3.62 -24.90 -5.00
CA ARG A 60 4.37 -25.99 -5.64
C ARG A 60 4.49 -27.23 -4.73
N ASN A 61 3.38 -27.59 -4.10
CA ASN A 61 3.25 -28.67 -3.11
C ASN A 61 4.08 -28.50 -1.82
N ARG A 62 4.68 -27.32 -1.57
CA ARG A 62 5.38 -27.00 -0.32
C ARG A 62 4.48 -26.13 0.56
N PRO A 63 4.46 -26.32 1.88
CA PRO A 63 3.60 -25.51 2.75
C PRO A 63 4.03 -24.04 2.78
N VAL A 64 3.04 -23.15 2.72
CA VAL A 64 3.14 -21.71 2.96
C VAL A 64 2.43 -21.36 4.27
N ILE A 65 1.24 -21.92 4.46
CA ILE A 65 0.50 -21.93 5.72
C ILE A 65 0.24 -23.39 6.08
N GLU A 66 0.72 -23.80 7.24
CA GLU A 66 0.46 -25.10 7.83
C GLU A 66 -1.00 -25.20 8.32
N PRO A 67 -1.53 -26.39 8.71
CA PRO A 67 -2.90 -26.52 9.17
C PRO A 67 -3.26 -25.53 10.26
N SER A 68 -4.06 -24.54 9.91
CA SER A 68 -4.44 -23.35 10.70
C SER A 68 -5.93 -23.33 10.97
N ASP A 69 -6.35 -22.77 12.09
CA ASP A 69 -7.75 -22.66 12.45
C ASP A 69 -8.47 -21.66 11.55
N LEU A 70 -9.75 -21.93 11.31
CA LEU A 70 -10.63 -21.15 10.45
C LEU A 70 -12.01 -21.07 11.10
N GLY A 71 -12.60 -19.88 11.16
CA GLY A 71 -13.94 -19.76 11.69
C GLY A 71 -14.41 -18.33 11.90
N LEU A 72 -15.73 -18.15 11.78
CA LEU A 72 -16.46 -16.96 12.17
C LEU A 72 -17.44 -17.33 13.27
N LEU A 73 -17.37 -16.66 14.40
CA LEU A 73 -18.40 -16.66 15.43
C LEU A 73 -19.14 -15.34 15.37
N VAL A 74 -20.43 -15.41 15.43
CA VAL A 74 -21.27 -14.24 15.65
C VAL A 74 -21.79 -14.34 17.07
N ARG A 75 -21.19 -13.60 18.01
CA ARG A 75 -21.52 -13.74 19.43
C ARG A 75 -22.92 -13.22 19.73
N THR A 76 -23.77 -14.13 20.17
CA THR A 76 -24.81 -13.94 21.16
C THR A 76 -24.20 -14.33 22.53
N GLN A 77 -24.83 -13.96 23.64
CA GLN A 77 -24.26 -14.15 25.02
C GLN A 77 -23.81 -15.58 25.36
N ASP A 78 -24.21 -16.60 24.60
CA ASP A 78 -24.01 -18.02 24.90
C ASP A 78 -23.14 -18.78 23.87
N ALA A 79 -22.37 -18.08 23.00
CA ALA A 79 -21.57 -18.75 21.96
C ALA A 79 -20.31 -19.43 22.56
N PRO A 80 -20.03 -20.71 22.20
CA PRO A 80 -18.85 -21.43 22.71
C PRO A 80 -17.55 -20.84 22.17
N ASP A 81 -16.47 -20.91 22.97
CA ASP A 81 -15.13 -20.42 22.57
C ASP A 81 -14.50 -21.26 21.46
N LYS A 82 -14.90 -22.52 21.33
CA LYS A 82 -14.45 -23.45 20.28
C LYS A 82 -15.65 -24.15 19.68
N PRO A 83 -16.24 -23.61 18.61
CA PRO A 83 -17.40 -24.22 17.99
C PRO A 83 -17.03 -25.54 17.31
N SER A 84 -17.94 -26.53 17.38
CA SER A 84 -17.92 -27.66 16.49
C SER A 84 -18.40 -27.21 15.11
N GLN A 85 -17.64 -27.49 14.06
CA GLN A 85 -17.93 -27.06 12.71
C GLN A 85 -17.56 -28.17 11.71
N HIS A 86 -18.30 -28.23 10.59
CA HIS A 86 -17.99 -29.11 9.48
C HIS A 86 -18.34 -28.45 8.16
N VAL A 87 -17.68 -28.90 7.09
CA VAL A 87 -18.03 -28.49 5.73
C VAL A 87 -19.26 -29.27 5.29
N ALA A 88 -20.41 -28.61 5.19
CA ALA A 88 -21.64 -29.24 4.75
C ALA A 88 -21.69 -29.40 3.24
N ARG A 89 -21.21 -28.41 2.48
CA ARG A 89 -21.28 -28.44 1.02
C ARG A 89 -20.30 -27.44 0.39
N ARG A 90 -19.66 -27.85 -0.70
CA ARG A 90 -19.02 -26.94 -1.64
C ARG A 90 -20.04 -26.51 -2.70
N THR A 91 -20.14 -25.18 -2.92
CA THR A 91 -21.02 -24.63 -3.98
C THR A 91 -20.18 -23.83 -4.97
N GLY A 92 -20.54 -23.97 -6.26
CA GLY A 92 -19.90 -23.34 -7.41
C GLY A 92 -18.40 -23.42 -7.40
N PRO A 93 -17.69 -24.06 -8.29
CA PRO A 93 -16.45 -23.46 -8.76
C PRO A 93 -16.80 -22.33 -9.71
N TYR A 94 -16.06 -21.21 -9.60
CA TYR A 94 -16.11 -20.11 -10.57
C TYR A 94 -14.71 -19.67 -10.93
N ALA A 95 -14.55 -19.07 -12.09
CA ALA A 95 -13.32 -18.43 -12.51
C ALA A 95 -13.56 -16.97 -12.83
N MET A 96 -12.61 -16.12 -12.54
CA MET A 96 -12.65 -14.70 -12.90
C MET A 96 -11.45 -14.36 -13.77
N ARG A 97 -11.69 -13.51 -14.77
CA ARG A 97 -10.63 -12.91 -15.58
C ARG A 97 -11.04 -11.49 -15.96
N GLU A 98 -10.35 -10.52 -15.41
CA GLU A 98 -10.61 -9.10 -15.62
C GLU A 98 -9.29 -8.35 -15.70
N SER A 99 -9.20 -7.34 -16.57
CA SER A 99 -8.12 -6.35 -16.55
C SER A 99 -8.72 -4.99 -16.27
N PHE A 100 -8.06 -4.20 -15.47
CA PHE A 100 -8.53 -2.87 -15.09
C PHE A 100 -7.37 -1.88 -15.01
N PRO A 101 -7.62 -0.59 -15.29
CA PRO A 101 -6.60 0.44 -15.08
C PRO A 101 -6.32 0.59 -13.59
N THR A 102 -5.03 0.65 -13.25
CA THR A 102 -4.54 0.91 -11.90
C THR A 102 -3.40 1.94 -11.94
N ARG A 103 -2.85 2.26 -10.78
CA ARG A 103 -1.72 3.19 -10.68
C ARG A 103 -0.87 2.87 -9.45
N GLY A 104 0.36 3.36 -9.49
CA GLY A 104 1.37 3.09 -8.47
C GLY A 104 2.51 2.30 -9.07
N LEU A 105 2.55 0.99 -8.85
CA LEU A 105 3.59 0.10 -9.39
C LEU A 105 3.46 -0.17 -10.89
N ARG A 106 2.24 -0.12 -11.42
CA ARG A 106 1.89 -0.46 -12.81
C ARG A 106 0.67 0.32 -13.27
N SER A 107 0.40 0.31 -14.57
CA SER A 107 -0.76 0.99 -15.15
C SER A 107 -1.97 0.06 -15.41
N ILE A 108 -1.77 -1.25 -15.44
CA ILE A 108 -2.81 -2.26 -15.65
C ILE A 108 -2.76 -3.30 -14.53
N GLY A 109 -3.89 -3.49 -13.86
CA GLY A 109 -4.13 -4.57 -12.91
C GLY A 109 -4.83 -5.75 -13.59
N VAL A 110 -4.60 -6.95 -13.08
CA VAL A 110 -5.23 -8.19 -13.55
C VAL A 110 -5.85 -8.91 -12.38
N ASN A 111 -7.13 -9.28 -12.51
CA ASN A 111 -7.83 -10.17 -11.61
C ASN A 111 -8.07 -11.48 -12.35
N GLN A 112 -7.23 -12.47 -12.09
CA GLN A 112 -7.37 -13.80 -12.66
C GLN A 112 -7.27 -14.84 -11.55
N CYS A 113 -8.39 -15.49 -11.24
CA CYS A 113 -8.45 -16.47 -10.16
C CYS A 113 -9.49 -17.57 -10.43
N ASN A 114 -9.33 -18.68 -9.72
CA ASN A 114 -10.36 -19.65 -9.49
C ASN A 114 -10.95 -19.44 -8.09
N GLY A 115 -12.24 -19.61 -7.92
CA GLY A 115 -12.92 -19.45 -6.62
C GLY A 115 -13.92 -20.54 -6.33
N ALA A 116 -14.28 -20.66 -5.05
CA ALA A 116 -15.37 -21.52 -4.59
C ALA A 116 -15.98 -20.97 -3.29
N TYR A 117 -17.19 -21.40 -3.00
CA TYR A 117 -17.83 -21.20 -1.71
C TYR A 117 -17.91 -22.54 -0.97
N PHE A 118 -17.82 -22.50 0.35
CA PHE A 118 -18.01 -23.62 1.25
C PHE A 118 -19.04 -23.24 2.30
N GLU A 119 -20.12 -24.02 2.39
CA GLU A 119 -21.10 -23.89 3.46
C GLU A 119 -20.53 -24.55 4.71
N ILE A 120 -20.39 -23.81 5.77
CA ILE A 120 -19.92 -24.28 7.07
C ILE A 120 -21.11 -24.33 8.01
N GLU A 121 -21.33 -25.47 8.65
CA GLU A 121 -22.41 -25.74 9.59
C GLU A 121 -21.89 -26.30 10.92
N GLY A 122 -22.71 -26.23 11.96
CA GLY A 122 -22.40 -26.64 13.32
C GLY A 122 -22.89 -25.60 14.32
N ASP A 123 -22.13 -25.33 15.37
CA ASP A 123 -22.44 -24.31 16.37
C ASP A 123 -22.40 -22.87 15.78
N ALA A 124 -21.74 -22.70 14.65
CA ALA A 124 -21.80 -21.51 13.83
C ALA A 124 -22.11 -21.87 12.38
N LYS A 125 -22.91 -21.04 11.72
CA LYS A 125 -23.29 -21.23 10.33
C LYS A 125 -22.89 -20.00 9.52
N TYR A 126 -22.05 -20.22 8.50
CA TYR A 126 -21.59 -19.18 7.60
C TYR A 126 -21.12 -19.77 6.28
N ARG A 127 -20.91 -18.94 5.29
CA ARG A 127 -20.32 -19.32 4.02
C ARG A 127 -18.89 -18.76 3.93
N LEU A 128 -17.93 -19.61 3.60
CA LEU A 128 -16.56 -19.25 3.31
C LEU A 128 -16.40 -19.07 1.80
N GLU A 129 -15.98 -17.90 1.34
CA GLU A 129 -15.55 -17.65 -0.04
C GLU A 129 -14.02 -17.70 -0.12
N VAL A 130 -13.50 -18.51 -1.05
CA VAL A 130 -12.06 -18.66 -1.30
C VAL A 130 -11.75 -18.33 -2.74
N ARG A 131 -10.68 -17.57 -2.99
CA ARG A 131 -10.11 -17.29 -4.30
C ARG A 131 -8.63 -17.65 -4.31
N ALA A 132 -8.22 -18.43 -5.30
CA ALA A 132 -6.83 -18.81 -5.55
C ALA A 132 -6.34 -18.08 -6.82
N PHE A 133 -5.29 -17.29 -6.67
CA PHE A 133 -4.60 -16.53 -7.71
C PHE A 133 -3.24 -17.17 -7.98
N ASP A 134 -2.58 -16.81 -9.08
CA ASP A 134 -1.24 -17.27 -9.39
C ASP A 134 -0.15 -16.62 -8.49
N ASP A 135 -0.55 -15.60 -7.73
CA ASP A 135 0.28 -14.83 -6.79
C ASP A 135 -0.23 -14.85 -5.34
N GLY A 136 -1.19 -15.74 -5.00
CA GLY A 136 -1.63 -15.93 -3.61
C GLY A 136 -3.06 -16.45 -3.45
N ILE A 137 -3.54 -16.33 -2.21
CA ILE A 137 -4.88 -16.76 -1.79
C ILE A 137 -5.59 -15.60 -1.10
N ALA A 138 -6.89 -15.47 -1.34
CA ALA A 138 -7.77 -14.65 -0.53
C ALA A 138 -8.98 -15.48 -0.07
N PHE A 139 -9.40 -15.31 1.18
CA PHE A 139 -10.64 -15.88 1.68
C PHE A 139 -11.36 -14.90 2.61
N ARG A 140 -12.67 -15.06 2.72
CA ARG A 140 -13.52 -14.26 3.61
C ARG A 140 -14.74 -15.04 4.06
N TYR A 141 -15.35 -14.55 5.14
CA TYR A 141 -16.58 -15.10 5.70
C TYR A 141 -17.78 -14.25 5.28
N LEU A 142 -18.89 -14.93 5.02
CA LEU A 142 -20.17 -14.34 4.66
C LEU A 142 -21.23 -14.94 5.58
N ASP A 143 -21.94 -14.09 6.32
CA ASP A 143 -23.09 -14.46 7.14
C ASP A 143 -24.27 -13.57 6.74
N GLU A 144 -25.36 -14.18 6.29
CA GLU A 144 -26.52 -13.45 5.78
C GLU A 144 -27.28 -12.71 6.87
N GLY A 145 -27.37 -13.25 8.07
CA GLY A 145 -27.97 -12.66 9.27
C GLY A 145 -29.19 -11.77 9.07
N ASP A 146 -29.78 -11.37 10.18
CA ASP A 146 -30.90 -10.43 10.22
C ASP A 146 -30.43 -8.99 10.56
N ASP A 147 -31.37 -8.06 10.71
CA ASP A 147 -31.08 -6.65 11.02
C ASP A 147 -30.78 -6.39 12.52
N THR A 148 -30.58 -7.45 13.32
CA THR A 148 -30.13 -7.29 14.71
C THR A 148 -28.63 -6.98 14.78
N PRO A 149 -28.18 -6.12 15.73
CA PRO A 149 -26.76 -5.87 15.92
C PRO A 149 -26.03 -7.13 16.38
N ARG A 150 -25.02 -7.55 15.63
CA ARG A 150 -24.24 -8.77 15.90
C ARG A 150 -22.76 -8.48 15.86
N VAL A 151 -22.01 -9.04 16.82
CA VAL A 151 -20.57 -8.85 16.95
C VAL A 151 -19.84 -10.02 16.32
N PRO A 152 -19.13 -9.83 15.19
CA PRO A 152 -18.31 -10.88 14.61
C PRO A 152 -17.02 -11.09 15.42
N TYR A 153 -16.61 -12.34 15.51
CA TYR A 153 -15.36 -12.77 16.10
C TYR A 153 -14.72 -13.84 15.21
N GLU A 154 -13.48 -13.61 14.76
CA GLU A 154 -12.78 -14.53 13.87
C GLU A 154 -11.80 -15.43 14.63
N LEU A 155 -11.84 -16.73 14.33
CA LEU A 155 -10.95 -17.73 14.90
C LEU A 155 -9.71 -17.98 14.02
N THR A 156 -9.56 -17.23 12.95
CA THR A 156 -8.53 -17.40 11.93
C THR A 156 -7.13 -17.32 12.54
N THR A 157 -6.32 -18.33 12.23
CA THR A 157 -4.88 -18.36 12.54
C THR A 157 -4.04 -18.56 11.27
N PHE A 158 -2.75 -18.24 11.37
CA PHE A 158 -1.77 -18.42 10.30
C PHE A 158 -0.53 -19.10 10.91
N VAL A 159 -0.45 -20.41 10.80
CA VAL A 159 0.70 -21.20 11.26
C VAL A 159 1.73 -21.27 10.15
N LEU A 160 2.94 -20.80 10.41
CA LEU A 160 4.03 -20.77 9.44
C LEU A 160 4.89 -22.02 9.54
N PRO A 161 5.51 -22.48 8.44
CA PRO A 161 6.50 -23.53 8.47
C PRO A 161 7.65 -23.20 9.42
N SER A 162 8.16 -24.20 10.13
CA SER A 162 9.39 -24.07 10.91
C SER A 162 10.53 -23.54 10.04
N GLU A 163 11.49 -22.83 10.61
CA GLU A 163 12.61 -22.18 9.91
C GLU A 163 12.22 -20.99 9.01
N SER A 164 10.95 -20.56 8.99
CA SER A 164 10.55 -19.31 8.35
C SER A 164 11.24 -18.13 9.01
N VAL A 165 11.58 -17.11 8.22
CA VAL A 165 12.06 -15.81 8.70
C VAL A 165 10.98 -14.77 8.47
N VAL A 166 10.68 -13.98 9.48
CA VAL A 166 9.59 -13.00 9.45
C VAL A 166 10.10 -11.57 9.65
N TRP A 167 9.42 -10.61 9.01
CA TRP A 167 9.60 -9.18 9.19
C TRP A 167 8.25 -8.57 9.56
N PHE A 168 8.21 -7.92 10.71
CA PHE A 168 7.03 -7.21 11.20
C PHE A 168 7.44 -6.13 12.20
N HIS A 169 6.54 -5.20 12.48
CA HIS A 169 6.63 -4.31 13.64
C HIS A 169 5.43 -4.55 14.57
N ASP A 170 5.60 -4.21 15.83
CA ASP A 170 4.50 -4.10 16.76
C ASP A 170 3.65 -2.85 16.45
N PHE A 171 2.57 -2.65 17.18
CA PHE A 171 1.73 -1.46 17.02
C PHE A 171 2.23 -0.26 17.83
N GLN A 172 3.48 -0.22 18.25
CA GLN A 172 4.05 0.95 18.89
C GLN A 172 4.12 2.11 17.89
N GLY A 173 3.40 3.21 18.20
CA GLY A 173 3.21 4.28 17.23
C GLY A 173 2.24 3.92 16.09
N HIS A 174 1.30 3.00 16.37
CA HIS A 174 0.35 2.46 15.41
C HIS A 174 1.07 1.80 14.21
N TYR A 175 0.97 2.30 12.99
CA TYR A 175 1.67 1.74 11.82
C TYR A 175 3.02 2.40 11.53
N GLU A 176 3.51 3.27 12.39
CA GLU A 176 4.79 3.95 12.22
C GLU A 176 5.95 3.21 12.94
N GLY A 177 5.90 1.90 12.99
CA GLY A 177 6.92 1.05 13.61
C GLY A 177 8.13 0.74 12.72
N VAL A 178 9.20 0.28 13.34
CA VAL A 178 10.39 -0.25 12.66
C VAL A 178 10.26 -1.77 12.57
N HIS A 179 10.39 -2.33 11.37
CA HIS A 179 10.28 -3.77 11.16
C HIS A 179 11.50 -4.50 11.76
N ALA A 180 11.23 -5.43 12.66
CA ALA A 180 12.21 -6.37 13.17
C ALA A 180 12.27 -7.62 12.27
N ARG A 181 13.48 -8.16 12.06
CA ARG A 181 13.70 -9.47 11.45
C ARG A 181 13.88 -10.50 12.55
N LYS A 182 13.09 -11.58 12.50
CA LYS A 182 13.19 -12.71 13.45
C LYS A 182 13.09 -14.05 12.72
N ASN A 183 13.76 -15.07 13.25
CA ASN A 183 13.35 -16.44 12.93
C ASN A 183 12.02 -16.72 13.61
N ILE A 184 11.15 -17.52 13.00
CA ILE A 184 9.81 -17.78 13.57
C ILE A 184 9.90 -18.38 14.99
N SER A 185 10.94 -19.15 15.28
CA SER A 185 11.21 -19.74 16.60
C SER A 185 11.59 -18.72 17.69
N GLU A 186 11.95 -17.49 17.29
CA GLU A 186 12.30 -16.38 18.21
C GLU A 186 11.09 -15.51 18.56
N VAL A 187 9.96 -15.70 17.86
CA VAL A 187 8.73 -14.96 18.09
C VAL A 187 8.04 -15.50 19.33
N LYS A 188 7.82 -14.61 20.30
CA LYS A 188 7.27 -15.00 21.62
C LYS A 188 5.75 -14.95 21.60
N ASP A 189 5.15 -15.72 22.50
CA ASP A 189 3.71 -15.64 22.75
C ASP A 189 3.28 -14.21 23.11
N GLY A 190 2.19 -13.78 22.51
CA GLY A 190 1.59 -12.46 22.73
C GLY A 190 2.25 -11.30 21.98
N GLU A 191 3.35 -11.52 21.22
CA GLU A 191 3.92 -10.45 20.40
C GLU A 191 2.92 -10.03 19.31
N TRP A 192 2.81 -8.72 19.12
CA TRP A 192 1.99 -8.13 18.08
C TRP A 192 2.76 -8.04 16.76
N ALA A 193 2.08 -8.31 15.66
CA ALA A 193 2.60 -8.12 14.32
C ALA A 193 1.58 -7.33 13.49
N ALA A 194 1.94 -6.11 13.12
CA ALA A 194 1.14 -5.28 12.22
C ALA A 194 1.24 -5.81 10.78
N PRO A 195 0.11 -6.04 10.09
CA PRO A 195 0.13 -6.42 8.68
C PRO A 195 0.65 -5.28 7.77
N PRO A 196 1.35 -5.61 6.66
CA PRO A 196 1.70 -6.95 6.19
C PRO A 196 2.79 -7.63 7.01
N LEU A 197 2.56 -8.87 7.44
CA LEU A 197 3.58 -9.74 7.99
C LEU A 197 4.32 -10.42 6.82
N THR A 198 5.57 -10.02 6.56
CA THR A 198 6.37 -10.59 5.48
C THR A 198 7.13 -11.81 5.96
N VAL A 199 7.15 -12.85 5.13
CA VAL A 199 7.73 -14.17 5.45
C VAL A 199 8.67 -14.61 4.34
N ARG A 200 9.90 -15.00 4.66
CA ARG A 200 10.73 -15.84 3.81
C ARG A 200 10.49 -17.28 4.21
N LEU A 201 10.04 -18.08 3.27
CA LEU A 201 9.76 -19.50 3.46
C LEU A 201 11.05 -20.33 3.46
N PRO A 202 11.11 -21.46 4.20
CA PRO A 202 12.30 -22.30 4.25
C PRO A 202 12.59 -22.98 2.90
N ALA A 203 13.81 -23.49 2.76
CA ALA A 203 14.26 -24.28 1.60
C ALA A 203 13.99 -23.61 0.24
N ASP A 204 14.20 -22.28 0.17
CA ASP A 204 14.06 -21.45 -1.03
C ASP A 204 12.70 -21.58 -1.76
N VAL A 205 11.64 -21.89 -1.01
CA VAL A 205 10.26 -21.93 -1.55
C VAL A 205 9.85 -20.57 -2.10
N GLY A 206 10.34 -19.48 -1.49
CA GLY A 206 10.05 -18.12 -1.86
C GLY A 206 9.63 -17.25 -0.68
N TYR A 207 8.72 -16.33 -0.94
CA TYR A 207 8.23 -15.36 0.04
C TYR A 207 6.71 -15.38 0.14
N ALA A 208 6.20 -14.99 1.29
CA ALA A 208 4.78 -14.73 1.49
C ALA A 208 4.57 -13.41 2.27
N ALA A 209 3.37 -12.86 2.19
CA ALA A 209 2.95 -11.79 3.09
C ALA A 209 1.50 -11.97 3.49
N ILE A 210 1.20 -11.76 4.78
CA ILE A 210 -0.13 -11.91 5.34
C ILE A 210 -0.70 -10.52 5.61
N THR A 211 -1.87 -10.23 5.01
CA THR A 211 -2.56 -8.95 5.15
C THR A 211 -4.07 -9.12 4.93
N GLU A 212 -4.78 -8.02 4.74
CA GLU A 212 -6.20 -8.00 4.40
C GLU A 212 -6.48 -7.08 3.21
N ALA A 213 -7.67 -7.23 2.61
CA ALA A 213 -8.12 -6.36 1.53
C ALA A 213 -9.63 -6.11 1.59
N ALA A 214 -10.07 -5.03 0.94
CA ALA A 214 -11.47 -4.57 0.92
C ALA A 214 -12.03 -4.34 2.34
N LEU A 215 -11.28 -3.60 3.16
CA LEU A 215 -11.65 -3.25 4.53
C LEU A 215 -12.76 -2.18 4.52
N MET A 216 -14.00 -2.62 4.70
CA MET A 216 -15.19 -1.77 4.69
C MET A 216 -16.24 -2.33 5.66
N ASN A 217 -16.91 -1.44 6.41
CA ASN A 217 -17.94 -1.81 7.38
C ASN A 217 -17.50 -2.90 8.38
N TYR A 218 -16.21 -2.92 8.72
CA TYR A 218 -15.58 -3.90 9.58
C TYR A 218 -14.41 -3.27 10.35
N ALA A 219 -13.89 -3.95 11.37
CA ALA A 219 -12.65 -3.52 12.03
C ALA A 219 -11.42 -4.06 11.28
N GLY A 220 -10.32 -3.30 11.28
CA GLY A 220 -9.05 -3.73 10.72
C GLY A 220 -8.45 -4.90 11.48
N MET A 221 -7.58 -5.67 10.84
CA MET A 221 -6.91 -6.81 11.47
C MET A 221 -5.50 -6.49 11.95
N GLY A 222 -5.17 -7.02 13.13
CA GLY A 222 -3.82 -7.24 13.60
C GLY A 222 -3.53 -8.72 13.77
N LEU A 223 -2.28 -9.05 14.01
CA LEU A 223 -1.84 -10.41 14.25
C LEU A 223 -1.18 -10.48 15.63
N ARG A 224 -1.47 -11.55 16.37
CA ARG A 224 -0.87 -11.82 17.68
C ARG A 224 -0.28 -13.21 17.70
N ALA A 225 1.01 -13.31 18.00
CA ALA A 225 1.74 -14.57 18.04
C ALA A 225 1.23 -15.50 19.15
N ASP A 226 1.27 -16.82 18.88
CA ASP A 226 0.92 -17.89 19.82
C ASP A 226 2.13 -18.59 20.47
N GLY A 227 3.35 -18.10 20.18
CA GLY A 227 4.61 -18.69 20.63
C GLY A 227 4.95 -20.06 20.04
N ARG A 228 4.19 -20.54 19.03
CA ARG A 228 4.33 -21.86 18.41
C ARG A 228 4.36 -21.81 16.88
N SER A 229 4.96 -20.76 16.32
CA SER A 229 5.00 -20.47 14.89
C SER A 229 3.65 -20.03 14.28
N GLY A 230 2.63 -19.77 15.08
CA GLY A 230 1.33 -19.30 14.66
C GLY A 230 1.08 -17.84 15.02
N PHE A 231 0.24 -17.21 14.21
CA PHE A 231 -0.31 -15.88 14.47
C PHE A 231 -1.83 -15.97 14.46
N LYS A 232 -2.47 -15.50 15.53
CA LYS A 232 -3.92 -15.36 15.61
C LYS A 232 -4.34 -14.01 15.09
N LEU A 233 -5.38 -13.97 14.25
CA LEU A 233 -6.05 -12.75 13.86
C LEU A 233 -6.73 -12.10 15.07
N THR A 234 -6.57 -10.80 15.20
CA THR A 234 -7.25 -9.94 16.17
C THR A 234 -7.86 -8.75 15.45
N LEU A 235 -8.95 -8.23 15.95
CA LEU A 235 -9.66 -7.10 15.33
C LEU A 235 -9.27 -5.77 15.99
N GLY A 236 -9.57 -4.69 15.32
CA GLY A 236 -9.15 -3.33 15.68
C GLY A 236 -9.51 -2.89 17.11
N ASP A 237 -10.63 -3.39 17.66
CA ASP A 237 -11.03 -3.17 19.06
C ASP A 237 -10.11 -3.82 20.11
N GLN A 238 -9.31 -4.81 19.70
CA GLN A 238 -8.39 -5.54 20.56
C GLN A 238 -6.92 -5.11 20.39
N LEU A 239 -6.63 -4.25 19.40
CA LEU A 239 -5.27 -3.77 19.14
C LEU A 239 -4.77 -2.86 20.28
N PRO A 240 -3.46 -2.84 20.55
CA PRO A 240 -2.90 -1.90 21.50
C PRO A 240 -3.20 -0.46 21.08
N VAL A 241 -3.68 0.34 22.01
CA VAL A 241 -3.81 1.79 21.80
C VAL A 241 -2.42 2.40 21.91
N SER A 242 -1.95 3.04 20.85
CA SER A 242 -0.63 3.64 20.84
C SER A 242 -0.59 4.91 21.69
N TYR A 243 0.59 5.20 22.26
CA TYR A 243 0.84 6.41 23.05
C TYR A 243 0.37 7.71 22.36
N PRO A 244 0.60 7.96 21.04
CA PRO A 244 0.07 9.15 20.41
C PRO A 244 -1.45 9.26 20.45
N PHE A 245 -2.15 8.14 20.31
CA PHE A 245 -3.61 8.10 20.35
C PHE A 245 -4.18 8.55 21.70
N GLU A 246 -3.72 7.98 22.80
CA GLU A 246 -4.17 8.35 24.15
C GLU A 246 -3.91 9.83 24.46
N LEU A 247 -2.77 10.36 24.07
CA LEU A 247 -2.44 11.77 24.26
C LEU A 247 -3.30 12.71 23.43
N ARG A 248 -3.63 12.33 22.20
CA ARG A 248 -4.39 13.19 21.28
C ARG A 248 -5.89 13.17 21.56
N TYR A 249 -6.43 12.04 21.96
CA TYR A 249 -7.87 11.82 22.10
C TYR A 249 -8.34 11.62 23.54
N GLY A 250 -7.45 11.19 24.44
CA GLY A 250 -7.75 10.87 25.84
C GLY A 250 -8.26 9.45 26.05
N LEU A 251 -8.21 9.02 27.31
CA LEU A 251 -8.54 7.65 27.72
C LEU A 251 -10.00 7.25 27.43
N SER A 252 -10.94 8.19 27.49
CA SER A 252 -12.36 7.93 27.21
C SER A 252 -12.59 7.50 25.76
N GLU A 253 -11.90 8.13 24.83
CA GLU A 253 -11.94 7.79 23.41
C GLU A 253 -11.30 6.41 23.16
N ALA A 254 -10.11 6.18 23.70
CA ALA A 254 -9.43 4.90 23.62
C ALA A 254 -10.31 3.77 24.15
N LYS A 255 -10.96 3.97 25.31
CA LYS A 255 -11.88 2.98 25.89
C LYS A 255 -13.10 2.72 25.01
N ARG A 256 -13.64 3.74 24.37
CA ARG A 256 -14.78 3.60 23.44
C ARG A 256 -14.41 2.78 22.21
N LEU A 257 -13.27 3.07 21.60
CA LEU A 257 -12.81 2.38 20.38
C LEU A 257 -12.32 0.95 20.64
N SER A 258 -11.98 0.60 21.89
CA SER A 258 -11.66 -0.78 22.29
C SER A 258 -12.90 -1.66 22.53
N GLN A 259 -14.12 -1.14 22.31
CA GLN A 259 -15.33 -1.98 22.36
C GLN A 259 -15.59 -2.66 21.02
N PRO A 260 -15.96 -3.96 21.02
CA PRO A 260 -16.33 -4.66 19.81
C PRO A 260 -17.46 -3.97 19.07
N ALA A 261 -17.33 -3.83 17.77
CA ALA A 261 -18.33 -3.18 16.94
C ALA A 261 -19.40 -4.15 16.47
N ALA A 262 -20.66 -3.80 16.70
CA ALA A 262 -21.79 -4.55 16.19
C ALA A 262 -22.09 -4.16 14.73
N ILE A 263 -22.41 -5.16 13.92
CA ILE A 263 -22.85 -5.02 12.52
C ILE A 263 -24.31 -5.39 12.42
N ARG A 264 -25.10 -4.58 11.74
CA ARG A 264 -26.51 -4.88 11.38
C ARG A 264 -26.56 -5.47 9.97
N GLY A 265 -27.50 -6.39 9.74
CA GLY A 265 -27.64 -7.05 8.46
C GLY A 265 -26.54 -8.09 8.17
N ALA A 266 -26.29 -8.34 6.91
CA ALA A 266 -25.28 -9.31 6.49
C ALA A 266 -23.86 -8.91 6.92
N ILE A 267 -23.12 -9.87 7.48
CA ILE A 267 -21.69 -9.71 7.80
C ILE A 267 -20.89 -10.24 6.61
N LYS A 268 -20.05 -9.37 6.09
CA LYS A 268 -19.07 -9.67 5.05
C LYS A 268 -17.73 -9.19 5.52
N THR A 269 -16.88 -10.13 5.96
CA THR A 269 -15.56 -9.74 6.44
C THR A 269 -14.68 -9.21 5.30
N PRO A 270 -13.65 -8.41 5.59
CA PRO A 270 -12.57 -8.17 4.65
C PRO A 270 -11.96 -9.49 4.18
N TRP A 271 -11.30 -9.47 3.03
CA TRP A 271 -10.53 -10.61 2.58
C TRP A 271 -9.29 -10.79 3.45
N ARG A 272 -9.05 -12.00 3.91
CA ARG A 272 -7.79 -12.42 4.51
C ARG A 272 -6.89 -12.87 3.37
N VAL A 273 -5.74 -12.24 3.23
CA VAL A 273 -4.87 -12.36 2.06
C VAL A 273 -3.54 -12.98 2.46
N VAL A 274 -3.14 -14.01 1.73
CA VAL A 274 -1.79 -14.59 1.76
C VAL A 274 -1.17 -14.38 0.38
N MET A 275 -0.35 -13.33 0.24
CA MET A 275 0.44 -13.08 -0.96
C MET A 275 1.56 -14.11 -1.04
N ILE A 276 1.91 -14.58 -2.24
CA ILE A 276 2.93 -15.61 -2.45
C ILE A 276 3.75 -15.26 -3.68
N GLY A 277 5.08 -15.20 -3.53
CA GLY A 277 6.02 -14.95 -4.61
C GLY A 277 7.20 -15.93 -4.56
N LYS A 278 7.65 -16.41 -5.71
CA LYS A 278 8.87 -17.21 -5.81
C LYS A 278 10.13 -16.42 -5.47
N ASP A 279 10.08 -15.10 -5.61
CA ASP A 279 11.13 -14.12 -5.36
C ASP A 279 10.51 -12.78 -4.93
N LEU A 280 11.34 -11.80 -4.61
CA LEU A 280 10.90 -10.47 -4.19
C LEU A 280 10.18 -9.71 -5.32
N ASN A 281 10.55 -9.94 -6.58
CA ASN A 281 9.87 -9.32 -7.71
C ASN A 281 8.42 -9.81 -7.82
N ALA A 282 8.20 -11.11 -7.70
CA ALA A 282 6.87 -11.69 -7.70
C ALA A 282 6.03 -11.21 -6.51
N LEU A 283 6.63 -11.11 -5.31
CA LEU A 283 5.93 -10.65 -4.11
C LEU A 283 5.52 -9.17 -4.23
N VAL A 284 6.44 -8.28 -4.63
CA VAL A 284 6.15 -6.82 -4.80
C VAL A 284 5.11 -6.59 -5.89
N ASN A 285 5.14 -7.41 -6.94
CA ASN A 285 4.19 -7.31 -8.06
C ASN A 285 2.89 -8.11 -7.85
N CYS A 286 2.65 -8.67 -6.67
CA CYS A 286 1.38 -9.30 -6.34
C CYS A 286 0.22 -8.31 -6.49
N GLN A 287 -0.90 -8.76 -7.08
CA GLN A 287 -2.04 -7.92 -7.42
C GLN A 287 -3.30 -8.25 -6.61
N ILE A 288 -3.21 -9.20 -5.72
CA ILE A 288 -4.38 -9.80 -5.07
C ILE A 288 -5.21 -8.79 -4.27
N ILE A 289 -4.56 -7.82 -3.59
CA ILE A 289 -5.24 -6.77 -2.81
C ILE A 289 -6.15 -5.94 -3.73
N GLU A 290 -5.61 -5.48 -4.84
CA GLU A 290 -6.40 -4.72 -5.83
C GLU A 290 -7.45 -5.61 -6.50
N ALA A 291 -7.09 -6.87 -6.85
CA ALA A 291 -7.97 -7.81 -7.55
C ALA A 291 -9.24 -8.16 -6.76
N VAL A 292 -9.17 -8.26 -5.43
CA VAL A 292 -10.33 -8.58 -4.58
C VAL A 292 -11.09 -7.35 -4.07
N SER A 293 -10.53 -6.14 -4.26
CA SER A 293 -11.19 -4.89 -3.88
C SER A 293 -12.28 -4.51 -4.89
N PRO A 294 -13.38 -3.92 -4.44
CA PRO A 294 -14.46 -3.49 -5.33
C PRO A 294 -13.99 -2.51 -6.41
N ALA A 295 -14.61 -2.60 -7.58
CA ALA A 295 -14.42 -1.59 -8.62
C ALA A 295 -14.93 -0.22 -8.14
N PRO A 296 -14.35 0.90 -8.65
CA PRO A 296 -14.81 2.24 -8.30
C PRO A 296 -16.23 2.50 -8.80
N ASP A 297 -17.01 3.25 -8.03
CA ASP A 297 -18.35 3.68 -8.43
C ASP A 297 -18.25 4.65 -9.63
N ARG A 298 -18.86 4.26 -10.75
CA ARG A 298 -18.87 5.03 -11.99
C ARG A 298 -19.55 6.39 -11.88
N LYS A 299 -20.41 6.58 -10.88
CA LYS A 299 -21.02 7.88 -10.59
C LYS A 299 -19.95 8.93 -10.26
N PHE A 300 -18.96 8.57 -9.46
CA PHE A 300 -17.88 9.46 -9.04
C PHE A 300 -16.65 9.33 -9.95
N PHE A 301 -16.40 8.13 -10.44
CA PHE A 301 -15.19 7.77 -11.18
C PHE A 301 -15.54 7.10 -12.53
N PRO A 302 -16.09 7.84 -13.49
CA PRO A 302 -16.54 7.27 -14.77
C PRO A 302 -15.45 6.57 -15.57
N LEU A 303 -14.18 6.95 -15.37
CA LEU A 303 -13.01 6.33 -15.98
C LEU A 303 -12.09 5.63 -14.97
N GLY A 304 -12.61 5.26 -13.79
CA GLY A 304 -11.83 4.68 -12.70
C GLY A 304 -10.69 5.61 -12.28
N VAL A 305 -9.49 5.06 -12.12
CA VAL A 305 -8.28 5.83 -11.75
C VAL A 305 -7.90 6.90 -12.79
N ASN A 306 -8.42 6.81 -14.01
CA ASN A 306 -8.18 7.78 -15.09
C ASN A 306 -9.24 8.89 -15.13
N THR A 307 -10.10 9.00 -14.13
CA THR A 307 -11.08 10.08 -14.02
C THR A 307 -10.39 11.44 -13.98
N LYS A 308 -10.85 12.38 -14.80
CA LYS A 308 -10.13 13.61 -15.14
C LYS A 308 -9.69 14.49 -13.96
N TRP A 309 -10.50 14.54 -12.90
CA TRP A 309 -10.19 15.35 -11.73
C TRP A 309 -9.23 14.65 -10.75
N VAL A 310 -9.03 13.34 -10.88
CA VAL A 310 -8.10 12.55 -10.05
C VAL A 310 -6.73 12.56 -10.73
N LYS A 311 -5.82 13.37 -10.19
CA LYS A 311 -4.50 13.60 -10.80
C LYS A 311 -3.38 13.24 -9.83
N PRO A 312 -2.67 12.13 -10.00
CA PRO A 312 -1.41 11.87 -9.31
C PRO A 312 -0.39 12.98 -9.57
N GLY A 313 0.48 13.24 -8.62
CA GLY A 313 1.48 14.28 -8.79
C GLY A 313 2.52 14.32 -7.67
N ARG A 314 3.47 15.23 -7.81
CA ARG A 314 4.55 15.50 -6.86
C ARG A 314 4.20 16.76 -6.09
N ALA A 315 4.52 16.77 -4.80
CA ALA A 315 4.18 17.88 -3.92
C ALA A 315 5.40 18.39 -3.16
N VAL A 316 5.39 19.69 -2.90
CA VAL A 316 6.24 20.31 -1.90
C VAL A 316 5.46 20.43 -0.59
N TRP A 317 6.18 20.37 0.52
CA TRP A 317 5.61 20.47 1.85
C TRP A 317 6.62 21.10 2.82
N LYS A 318 6.19 22.11 3.56
CA LYS A 318 7.14 22.89 4.37
C LYS A 318 7.53 22.25 5.71
N TYR A 319 6.83 21.23 6.17
CA TYR A 319 6.89 20.76 7.56
C TYR A 319 8.28 20.24 8.00
N LEU A 320 9.00 19.55 7.10
CA LEU A 320 10.23 18.83 7.48
C LEU A 320 11.53 19.63 7.31
N ASP A 321 11.58 20.59 6.39
CA ASP A 321 12.82 21.30 6.01
C ASP A 321 12.69 22.83 6.06
N GLY A 322 11.79 23.32 6.92
CA GLY A 322 11.61 24.74 7.16
C GLY A 322 10.64 25.45 6.21
N GLY A 323 10.61 26.75 6.30
CA GLY A 323 9.65 27.64 5.61
C GLY A 323 8.76 28.41 6.60
N GLN A 324 8.16 29.50 6.12
CA GLN A 324 7.32 30.38 6.95
C GLN A 324 5.86 29.93 6.95
N ASN A 325 5.20 30.00 8.14
CA ASN A 325 3.75 29.72 8.30
C ASN A 325 2.91 30.94 7.91
N THR A 326 3.16 31.53 6.74
CA THR A 326 2.52 32.74 6.24
C THR A 326 1.98 32.52 4.83
N LEU A 327 1.06 33.38 4.42
CA LEU A 327 0.52 33.39 3.06
C LEU A 327 1.66 33.53 2.01
N ASP A 328 2.56 34.49 2.24
CA ASP A 328 3.70 34.76 1.34
C ASP A 328 4.69 33.58 1.31
N GLY A 329 4.93 32.92 2.46
CA GLY A 329 5.72 31.71 2.51
C GLY A 329 5.13 30.60 1.65
N MET A 330 3.81 30.42 1.66
CA MET A 330 3.13 29.41 0.82
C MET A 330 3.08 29.80 -0.66
N LYS A 331 3.01 31.08 -0.97
CA LYS A 331 3.18 31.57 -2.36
C LYS A 331 4.58 31.24 -2.88
N GLU A 332 5.63 31.48 -2.07
CA GLU A 332 7.00 31.12 -2.44
C GLU A 332 7.15 29.60 -2.67
N PHE A 333 6.59 28.76 -1.81
CA PHE A 333 6.58 27.30 -2.01
C PHE A 333 5.86 26.93 -3.32
N SER A 334 4.72 27.54 -3.64
CA SER A 334 4.00 27.31 -4.89
C SER A 334 4.81 27.73 -6.12
N ARG A 335 5.50 28.87 -6.06
CA ARG A 335 6.38 29.34 -7.14
C ARG A 335 7.52 28.37 -7.37
N LEU A 336 8.21 27.93 -6.31
CA LEU A 336 9.32 26.98 -6.38
C LEU A 336 8.87 25.59 -6.85
N ALA A 337 7.66 25.14 -6.44
CA ALA A 337 7.07 23.92 -6.98
C ALA A 337 6.87 24.00 -8.51
N GLY A 338 6.38 25.15 -8.99
CA GLY A 338 6.24 25.43 -10.43
C GLY A 338 7.59 25.41 -11.17
N GLU A 339 8.66 25.96 -10.58
CA GLU A 339 10.03 25.89 -11.16
C GLU A 339 10.57 24.45 -11.22
N LEU A 340 10.22 23.63 -10.24
CA LEU A 340 10.52 22.21 -10.23
C LEU A 340 9.67 21.42 -11.25
N GLY A 341 8.55 21.97 -11.71
CA GLY A 341 7.54 21.27 -12.50
C GLY A 341 6.75 20.28 -11.65
N PHE A 342 6.62 20.54 -10.35
CA PHE A 342 5.80 19.74 -9.43
C PHE A 342 4.35 20.25 -9.43
N GLU A 343 3.45 19.33 -9.16
CA GLU A 343 2.02 19.54 -9.37
C GLU A 343 1.31 20.17 -8.17
N TYR A 344 1.89 20.07 -6.93
CA TYR A 344 1.15 20.44 -5.72
C TYR A 344 2.00 21.13 -4.66
N ASN A 345 1.33 21.95 -3.83
CA ASN A 345 1.81 22.48 -2.57
C ASN A 345 0.85 22.08 -1.44
N VAL A 346 1.34 21.38 -0.42
CA VAL A 346 0.56 20.97 0.77
C VAL A 346 0.75 21.99 1.88
N VAL A 347 -0.36 22.61 2.29
CA VAL A 347 -0.41 23.68 3.30
C VAL A 347 -0.87 23.13 4.64
N GLU A 348 -0.04 23.31 5.67
CA GLU A 348 -0.30 22.90 7.03
C GLU A 348 -1.49 23.63 7.68
N GLY A 349 -1.98 23.11 8.82
CA GLY A 349 -3.21 23.55 9.51
C GLY A 349 -3.28 25.03 9.87
N PHE A 350 -2.20 25.80 9.76
CA PHE A 350 -2.22 27.25 10.01
C PHE A 350 -3.08 28.04 9.00
N TRP A 351 -3.43 27.48 7.83
CA TRP A 351 -4.37 28.04 6.86
C TRP A 351 -5.74 28.33 7.48
N GLN A 352 -6.13 27.63 8.53
CA GLN A 352 -7.40 27.81 9.24
C GLN A 352 -7.53 29.19 9.90
N ARG A 353 -6.43 29.94 10.00
CA ARG A 353 -6.41 31.33 10.49
C ARG A 353 -6.64 32.35 9.39
N TRP A 354 -6.68 31.91 8.12
CA TRP A 354 -6.86 32.77 6.98
C TRP A 354 -8.34 33.00 6.65
N SER A 355 -8.66 34.15 6.11
CA SER A 355 -9.95 34.40 5.48
C SER A 355 -10.09 33.61 4.18
N GLU A 356 -11.32 33.37 3.72
CA GLU A 356 -11.54 32.71 2.41
C GLU A 356 -10.89 33.50 1.26
N ALA A 357 -10.83 34.83 1.36
CA ALA A 357 -10.14 35.69 0.39
C ALA A 357 -8.63 35.38 0.33
N GLN A 358 -7.98 35.22 1.49
CA GLN A 358 -6.55 34.86 1.55
C GLN A 358 -6.30 33.45 1.05
N MET A 359 -7.18 32.47 1.36
CA MET A 359 -7.11 31.12 0.83
C MET A 359 -7.20 31.14 -0.69
N LYS A 360 -8.18 31.86 -1.24
CA LYS A 360 -8.36 32.01 -2.68
C LYS A 360 -7.18 32.72 -3.34
N GLU A 361 -6.62 33.72 -2.72
CA GLU A 361 -5.42 34.43 -3.17
C GLU A 361 -4.22 33.49 -3.34
N LEU A 362 -3.99 32.56 -2.37
CA LEU A 362 -2.97 31.55 -2.49
C LEU A 362 -3.25 30.60 -3.66
N VAL A 363 -4.49 30.10 -3.76
CA VAL A 363 -4.89 29.17 -4.82
C VAL A 363 -4.73 29.79 -6.21
N ASP A 364 -5.19 31.03 -6.39
CA ASP A 364 -5.07 31.74 -7.66
C ASP A 364 -3.60 32.00 -8.02
N TYR A 365 -2.77 32.36 -7.03
CA TYR A 365 -1.32 32.54 -7.22
C TYR A 365 -0.65 31.22 -7.62
N ALA A 366 -0.93 30.10 -6.91
CA ALA A 366 -0.38 28.79 -7.20
C ALA A 366 -0.79 28.29 -8.59
N ASN A 367 -2.06 28.50 -8.98
CA ASN A 367 -2.57 28.16 -10.31
C ASN A 367 -1.83 28.89 -11.43
N GLY A 368 -1.35 30.12 -11.20
CA GLY A 368 -0.49 30.87 -12.13
C GLY A 368 0.82 30.12 -12.46
N TYR A 369 1.30 29.30 -11.54
CA TYR A 369 2.46 28.42 -11.72
C TYR A 369 2.08 26.96 -12.07
N LYS A 370 0.79 26.67 -12.33
CA LYS A 370 0.22 25.34 -12.59
C LYS A 370 0.36 24.39 -11.39
N VAL A 371 0.34 24.93 -10.18
CA VAL A 371 0.46 24.19 -8.92
C VAL A 371 -0.89 24.19 -8.21
N GLY A 372 -1.44 23.02 -7.93
CA GLY A 372 -2.65 22.86 -7.13
C GLY A 372 -2.34 22.95 -5.63
N THR A 373 -3.28 23.48 -4.87
CA THR A 373 -3.16 23.64 -3.41
C THR A 373 -3.88 22.50 -2.70
N TRP A 374 -3.24 21.93 -1.69
CA TRP A 374 -3.80 20.95 -0.75
C TRP A 374 -3.85 21.55 0.65
N PHE A 375 -4.90 21.21 1.43
CA PHE A 375 -5.02 21.64 2.83
C PHE A 375 -4.88 20.46 3.79
N TRP A 376 -4.08 20.64 4.84
CA TRP A 376 -4.02 19.72 5.96
C TRP A 376 -5.21 19.93 6.90
N LYS A 377 -5.82 18.86 7.42
CA LYS A 377 -6.94 18.90 8.35
C LYS A 377 -6.90 17.75 9.36
N HIS A 378 -7.21 18.01 10.63
CA HIS A 378 -7.29 16.98 11.66
C HIS A 378 -8.58 16.15 11.51
N SER A 379 -8.49 14.81 11.54
CA SER A 379 -9.62 13.88 11.36
C SER A 379 -10.76 14.10 12.34
N LYS A 380 -10.46 14.42 13.61
CA LYS A 380 -11.49 14.66 14.63
C LYS A 380 -12.42 15.85 14.31
N GLU A 381 -11.95 16.80 13.51
CA GLU A 381 -12.76 17.93 13.07
C GLU A 381 -13.72 17.56 11.92
N LEU A 382 -13.59 16.35 11.36
CA LEU A 382 -14.37 15.86 10.22
C LEU A 382 -15.24 14.63 10.56
N ARG A 383 -15.48 14.34 11.83
CA ARG A 383 -16.26 13.16 12.25
C ARG A 383 -17.72 13.22 11.86
N THR A 384 -18.33 14.42 11.87
CA THR A 384 -19.74 14.57 11.54
C THR A 384 -19.96 14.82 10.05
N PRO A 385 -21.07 14.34 9.45
CA PRO A 385 -21.40 14.63 8.05
C PRO A 385 -21.47 16.13 7.76
N TYR A 386 -21.96 16.93 8.71
CA TYR A 386 -22.02 18.38 8.58
C TYR A 386 -20.64 19.00 8.44
N ALA A 387 -19.70 18.64 9.33
CA ALA A 387 -18.34 19.18 9.31
C ALA A 387 -17.59 18.80 8.01
N ARG A 388 -17.75 17.56 7.53
CA ARG A 388 -17.17 17.12 6.26
C ARG A 388 -17.71 17.91 5.08
N ARG A 389 -19.03 18.09 5.00
CA ARG A 389 -19.67 18.89 3.96
C ARG A 389 -19.14 20.32 3.95
N GLN A 390 -19.14 20.99 5.10
CA GLN A 390 -18.64 22.37 5.22
C GLN A 390 -17.18 22.50 4.75
N PHE A 391 -16.33 21.53 5.10
CA PHE A 391 -14.94 21.53 4.69
C PHE A 391 -14.76 21.32 3.18
N PHE A 392 -15.44 20.34 2.58
CA PHE A 392 -15.29 20.09 1.14
C PHE A 392 -15.98 21.17 0.28
N GLU A 393 -17.07 21.76 0.74
CA GLU A 393 -17.66 22.95 0.11
C GLU A 393 -16.70 24.15 0.16
N LEU A 394 -15.99 24.36 1.28
CA LEU A 394 -14.96 25.39 1.39
C LEU A 394 -13.84 25.11 0.36
N CYS A 395 -13.33 23.87 0.28
CA CYS A 395 -12.30 23.50 -0.71
C CYS A 395 -12.75 23.89 -2.13
N ASN A 396 -14.00 23.59 -2.50
CA ASN A 396 -14.53 23.93 -3.82
C ASN A 396 -14.64 25.46 -4.02
N ARG A 397 -15.15 26.21 -3.04
CA ARG A 397 -15.30 27.67 -3.16
C ARG A 397 -13.96 28.39 -3.37
N VAL A 398 -12.91 27.93 -2.69
CA VAL A 398 -11.58 28.54 -2.80
C VAL A 398 -10.70 27.90 -3.87
N GLY A 399 -11.09 26.73 -4.43
CA GLY A 399 -10.37 26.04 -5.51
C GLY A 399 -9.25 25.10 -5.03
N VAL A 400 -9.30 24.63 -3.79
CA VAL A 400 -8.39 23.60 -3.24
C VAL A 400 -8.72 22.24 -3.84
N VAL A 401 -7.72 21.52 -4.34
CA VAL A 401 -7.89 20.29 -5.12
C VAL A 401 -7.69 19.00 -4.32
N GLY A 402 -7.17 19.09 -3.10
CA GLY A 402 -6.95 17.93 -2.26
C GLY A 402 -6.80 18.28 -0.78
N ALA A 403 -6.91 17.25 0.06
CA ALA A 403 -6.75 17.37 1.50
C ALA A 403 -5.88 16.25 2.07
N LYS A 404 -4.93 16.64 2.94
CA LYS A 404 -4.15 15.75 3.82
C LYS A 404 -4.88 15.69 5.15
N ILE A 405 -5.51 14.54 5.45
CA ILE A 405 -6.30 14.36 6.67
C ILE A 405 -5.53 13.46 7.63
N ASP A 406 -5.32 13.95 8.85
CA ASP A 406 -4.34 13.41 9.77
C ASP A 406 -4.95 12.95 11.10
N PHE A 407 -4.23 12.03 11.78
CA PHE A 407 -4.51 11.54 13.14
C PHE A 407 -5.78 10.68 13.25
N PHE A 408 -5.75 9.51 12.65
CA PHE A 408 -6.76 8.46 12.86
C PHE A 408 -6.33 7.49 13.96
N ASP A 409 -5.08 7.05 13.94
CA ASP A 409 -4.35 6.29 14.96
C ASP A 409 -5.08 5.04 15.50
N HIS A 410 -6.06 4.49 14.78
CA HIS A 410 -6.85 3.33 15.19
C HIS A 410 -7.50 2.60 14.01
N GLU A 411 -7.89 1.33 14.21
CA GLU A 411 -8.57 0.49 13.21
C GLU A 411 -9.91 -0.08 13.69
N ALA A 412 -10.52 0.47 14.74
CA ALA A 412 -11.90 0.13 15.09
C ALA A 412 -12.84 0.44 13.91
N LYS A 413 -13.92 -0.34 13.80
CA LYS A 413 -14.91 -0.17 12.72
C LYS A 413 -15.36 1.28 12.52
N GLU A 414 -15.55 2.03 13.60
CA GLU A 414 -15.96 3.44 13.54
C GLU A 414 -14.95 4.31 12.78
N ILE A 415 -13.65 4.04 12.96
CA ILE A 415 -12.58 4.76 12.26
C ILE A 415 -12.53 4.32 10.78
N ILE A 416 -12.72 3.04 10.51
CA ILE A 416 -12.81 2.55 9.12
C ILE A 416 -14.02 3.16 8.40
N ASP A 417 -15.16 3.26 9.06
CA ASP A 417 -16.36 3.92 8.51
C ASP A 417 -16.14 5.43 8.27
N LEU A 418 -15.29 6.07 9.09
CA LEU A 418 -14.91 7.47 8.88
C LEU A 418 -14.07 7.64 7.61
N TYR A 419 -13.08 6.77 7.34
CA TYR A 419 -12.34 6.77 6.07
C TYR A 419 -13.28 6.65 4.87
N GLN A 420 -14.21 5.68 4.90
CA GLN A 420 -15.17 5.49 3.81
C GLN A 420 -16.08 6.71 3.60
N SER A 421 -16.49 7.35 4.70
CA SER A 421 -17.31 8.56 4.66
C SER A 421 -16.53 9.75 4.07
N LEU A 422 -15.28 9.95 4.48
CA LEU A 422 -14.40 11.00 3.95
C LEU A 422 -14.15 10.82 2.45
N LEU A 423 -13.84 9.60 2.02
CA LEU A 423 -13.58 9.29 0.61
C LEU A 423 -14.80 9.56 -0.28
N ARG A 424 -16.00 9.20 0.20
CA ARG A 424 -17.26 9.47 -0.50
C ARG A 424 -17.56 10.95 -0.56
N ASP A 425 -17.57 11.64 0.60
CA ASP A 425 -17.92 13.05 0.67
C ASP A 425 -16.92 13.90 -0.14
N ALA A 426 -15.62 13.55 -0.12
CA ALA A 426 -14.60 14.17 -0.96
C ALA A 426 -14.82 13.90 -2.45
N ALA A 427 -15.21 12.67 -2.83
CA ALA A 427 -15.50 12.33 -4.23
C ALA A 427 -16.70 13.11 -4.78
N GLU A 428 -17.73 13.35 -3.97
CA GLU A 428 -18.90 14.20 -4.32
C GLU A 428 -18.47 15.63 -4.65
N HIS A 429 -17.40 16.11 -4.02
CA HIS A 429 -16.85 17.46 -4.21
C HIS A 429 -15.62 17.49 -5.12
N GLN A 430 -15.22 16.34 -5.73
CA GLN A 430 -14.04 16.19 -6.58
C GLN A 430 -12.72 16.62 -5.89
N VAL A 431 -12.59 16.30 -4.60
CA VAL A 431 -11.39 16.55 -3.80
C VAL A 431 -10.61 15.24 -3.63
N MET A 432 -9.30 15.29 -3.90
CA MET A 432 -8.38 14.17 -3.67
C MET A 432 -7.97 14.11 -2.20
N LEU A 433 -7.69 12.91 -1.70
CA LEU A 433 -7.31 12.70 -0.30
C LEU A 433 -5.97 11.98 -0.17
N GLU A 434 -5.30 12.31 0.91
CA GLU A 434 -4.17 11.63 1.49
C GLU A 434 -4.40 11.51 2.99
N PHE A 435 -4.10 10.35 3.58
CA PHE A 435 -4.32 10.09 5.01
C PHE A 435 -3.01 9.94 5.76
N HIS A 436 -2.90 10.62 6.91
CA HIS A 436 -1.78 10.54 7.83
C HIS A 436 -2.21 10.03 9.22
N GLY A 437 -1.26 9.62 10.07
CA GLY A 437 -1.59 8.94 11.31
C GLY A 437 -2.59 7.81 11.08
N SER A 438 -2.40 7.04 10.04
CA SER A 438 -3.42 6.18 9.45
C SER A 438 -3.07 4.70 9.57
N ASN A 439 -4.06 3.83 9.35
CA ASN A 439 -3.85 2.39 9.21
C ASN A 439 -3.26 2.03 7.85
N LYS A 440 -2.81 0.78 7.69
CA LYS A 440 -2.36 0.24 6.40
C LYS A 440 -3.45 0.33 5.32
N PRO A 441 -3.11 0.54 4.04
CA PRO A 441 -4.06 0.41 2.95
C PRO A 441 -4.52 -1.05 2.80
N ALA A 442 -5.76 -1.21 2.33
CA ALA A 442 -6.40 -2.50 2.08
C ALA A 442 -7.11 -2.53 0.70
N GLY A 443 -6.55 -1.81 -0.28
CA GLY A 443 -7.06 -1.74 -1.65
C GLY A 443 -8.02 -0.59 -1.94
N GLU A 444 -8.09 0.39 -1.02
CA GLU A 444 -8.93 1.58 -1.19
C GLU A 444 -8.59 2.36 -2.45
N ASN A 445 -7.31 2.42 -2.83
CA ASN A 445 -6.85 3.09 -4.03
C ASN A 445 -7.50 2.58 -5.34
N ARG A 446 -8.02 1.34 -5.37
CA ARG A 446 -8.88 0.85 -6.46
C ARG A 446 -10.31 1.31 -6.30
N THR A 447 -10.92 1.10 -5.13
CA THR A 447 -12.33 1.40 -4.86
C THR A 447 -12.60 2.90 -4.85
N TRP A 448 -11.66 3.67 -4.33
CA TRP A 448 -11.70 5.13 -4.20
C TRP A 448 -10.48 5.76 -4.89
N PRO A 449 -10.54 5.96 -6.20
CA PRO A 449 -9.43 6.59 -6.95
C PRO A 449 -8.98 7.95 -6.42
N ASN A 450 -9.79 8.66 -5.66
CA ASN A 450 -9.43 9.92 -5.02
C ASN A 450 -8.55 9.76 -3.77
N GLU A 451 -8.36 8.57 -3.21
CA GLU A 451 -7.26 8.32 -2.28
C GLU A 451 -5.96 8.15 -3.07
N LEU A 452 -5.07 9.12 -2.98
CA LEU A 452 -3.79 9.06 -3.70
C LEU A 452 -2.72 8.33 -2.90
N SER A 453 -2.67 8.54 -1.59
CA SER A 453 -1.67 7.95 -0.71
C SER A 453 -2.18 7.83 0.72
N ARG A 454 -1.46 7.06 1.53
CA ARG A 454 -1.71 6.88 2.96
C ARG A 454 -0.39 6.66 3.67
N GLU A 455 -0.15 7.35 4.78
CA GLU A 455 1.12 7.22 5.52
C GLU A 455 1.34 5.79 6.03
N SER A 456 0.83 5.48 7.21
CA SER A 456 1.02 4.20 7.91
C SER A 456 2.43 3.62 7.77
N ILE A 457 3.45 4.47 7.91
CA ILE A 457 4.86 4.15 7.72
C ILE A 457 5.73 5.06 8.60
N ARG A 458 6.81 4.51 9.14
CA ARG A 458 7.80 5.35 9.82
C ARG A 458 8.68 6.04 8.77
N GLY A 459 8.25 7.24 8.38
CA GLY A 459 8.83 8.02 7.29
C GLY A 459 9.97 8.95 7.69
N MET A 460 10.18 9.97 6.86
CA MET A 460 11.20 11.01 7.08
C MET A 460 10.86 11.91 8.27
N GLU A 461 9.62 11.93 8.75
CA GLU A 461 9.21 12.62 9.97
C GLU A 461 9.95 12.11 11.22
N ALA A 462 10.30 10.83 11.25
CA ALA A 462 11.08 10.23 12.33
C ALA A 462 12.56 10.69 12.30
N SER A 463 12.81 11.95 12.70
CA SER A 463 14.12 12.61 12.61
C SER A 463 15.22 11.96 13.45
N ARG A 464 14.86 11.24 14.52
CA ARG A 464 15.79 10.57 15.44
C ARG A 464 16.00 9.09 15.14
N MET A 465 15.52 8.59 13.99
CA MET A 465 15.70 7.20 13.60
C MET A 465 17.18 6.89 13.45
N THR A 466 17.63 5.82 14.08
CA THR A 466 18.91 5.14 13.80
C THR A 466 18.68 4.07 12.73
N GLU A 467 19.72 3.62 12.04
CA GLU A 467 19.68 2.54 11.05
C GLU A 467 18.65 2.80 9.91
N ARG A 468 18.56 4.06 9.46
CA ARG A 468 17.64 4.47 8.39
C ARG A 468 17.89 3.70 7.09
N ALA A 469 19.16 3.42 6.75
CA ALA A 469 19.52 2.66 5.56
C ALA A 469 18.93 1.24 5.57
N GLN A 470 19.01 0.54 6.71
CA GLN A 470 18.41 -0.77 6.88
C GLN A 470 16.88 -0.69 6.83
N HIS A 471 16.29 0.29 7.51
CA HIS A 471 14.85 0.52 7.49
C HIS A 471 14.35 0.79 6.06
N ASN A 472 15.00 1.70 5.33
CA ASN A 472 14.62 2.05 3.96
C ASN A 472 14.70 0.87 3.00
N THR A 473 15.69 -0.01 3.17
CA THR A 473 15.84 -1.23 2.35
C THR A 473 14.92 -2.39 2.80
N THR A 474 14.25 -2.25 3.95
CA THR A 474 13.22 -3.20 4.42
C THR A 474 11.82 -2.83 3.91
N LEU A 475 11.48 -1.55 3.91
CA LEU A 475 10.13 -1.05 3.62
C LEU A 475 9.56 -1.49 2.27
N PRO A 476 10.31 -1.53 1.14
CA PRO A 476 9.78 -1.94 -0.16
C PRO A 476 9.22 -3.37 -0.18
N PHE A 477 9.69 -4.22 0.73
CA PHE A 477 9.35 -5.65 0.83
C PHE A 477 8.47 -5.96 2.05
N THR A 478 8.00 -4.96 2.76
CA THR A 478 7.13 -5.06 3.94
C THR A 478 5.94 -4.12 3.80
N ARG A 479 6.01 -2.92 4.33
CA ARG A 479 4.91 -1.95 4.32
C ARG A 479 4.34 -1.67 2.91
N PHE A 480 5.21 -1.53 1.89
CA PHE A 480 4.76 -1.23 0.53
C PHE A 480 4.01 -2.38 -0.16
N LEU A 481 4.03 -3.59 0.41
CA LEU A 481 3.21 -4.70 -0.09
C LEU A 481 1.71 -4.46 0.10
N ALA A 482 1.31 -3.67 1.10
CA ALA A 482 -0.08 -3.30 1.30
C ALA A 482 -0.59 -2.26 0.29
N GLY A 483 0.31 -1.47 -0.30
CA GLY A 483 -0.03 -0.40 -1.24
C GLY A 483 0.83 0.86 -1.05
N PRO A 484 0.49 1.97 -1.72
CA PRO A 484 1.22 3.22 -1.65
C PRO A 484 1.42 3.75 -0.24
N ALA A 485 2.51 4.50 -0.02
CA ALA A 485 2.76 5.16 1.25
C ALA A 485 3.33 6.57 1.06
N ASP A 486 2.89 7.51 1.91
CA ASP A 486 3.56 8.79 2.06
C ASP A 486 4.71 8.65 3.06
N TYR A 487 5.88 8.24 2.57
CA TYR A 487 7.14 8.20 3.31
C TYR A 487 7.75 9.59 3.45
N THR A 488 7.31 10.58 2.67
CA THR A 488 7.98 11.88 2.49
C THR A 488 9.46 11.74 2.14
N PRO A 489 9.83 11.09 1.00
CA PRO A 489 11.21 10.82 0.66
C PRO A 489 12.02 12.09 0.39
N MET A 490 13.35 11.94 0.39
CA MET A 490 14.33 12.92 -0.04
C MET A 490 14.46 14.14 0.87
N HIS A 491 15.36 14.02 1.83
CA HIS A 491 15.83 15.13 2.66
C HIS A 491 17.36 15.23 2.59
N PHE A 492 17.91 16.41 2.34
CA PHE A 492 19.35 16.57 2.13
C PHE A 492 20.13 16.94 3.40
N GLY A 493 19.45 17.40 4.45
CA GLY A 493 20.01 17.74 5.75
C GLY A 493 20.05 16.56 6.73
N GLU A 494 20.07 16.84 8.02
CA GLU A 494 20.29 15.87 9.11
C GLU A 494 19.27 14.74 9.20
N ARG A 495 18.01 14.93 8.74
CA ARG A 495 16.99 13.89 8.77
C ARG A 495 17.34 12.67 7.92
N ARG A 496 18.23 12.80 6.90
CA ARG A 496 18.75 11.68 6.12
C ARG A 496 19.57 10.69 6.96
N ARG A 497 20.06 11.12 8.11
CA ARG A 497 20.90 10.33 9.03
C ARG A 497 22.16 9.82 8.30
N GLU A 498 22.46 8.51 8.42
CA GLU A 498 23.63 7.87 7.79
C GLU A 498 23.47 7.64 6.28
N THR A 499 22.32 7.95 5.67
CA THR A 499 22.13 7.74 4.23
C THR A 499 22.74 8.88 3.40
N SER A 500 23.17 8.57 2.19
CA SER A 500 23.75 9.56 1.25
C SER A 500 22.67 10.33 0.48
N TRP A 501 23.07 11.40 -0.20
CA TRP A 501 22.16 12.13 -1.10
C TRP A 501 21.65 11.27 -2.26
N SER A 502 22.48 10.39 -2.83
CA SER A 502 22.04 9.47 -3.89
C SER A 502 21.02 8.45 -3.37
N HIS A 503 21.15 7.95 -2.13
CA HIS A 503 20.13 7.14 -1.47
C HIS A 503 18.82 7.91 -1.33
N GLN A 504 18.87 9.17 -0.92
CA GLN A 504 17.69 10.02 -0.77
C GLN A 504 16.98 10.27 -2.11
N VAL A 505 17.72 10.52 -3.19
CA VAL A 505 17.13 10.67 -4.52
C VAL A 505 16.55 9.34 -5.01
N ALA A 506 17.25 8.21 -4.80
CA ALA A 506 16.77 6.88 -5.18
C ALA A 506 15.47 6.50 -4.44
N SER A 507 15.32 6.92 -3.17
CA SER A 507 14.14 6.62 -2.37
C SER A 507 12.84 7.16 -2.99
N ALA A 508 12.89 8.32 -3.64
CA ALA A 508 11.74 8.91 -4.34
C ALA A 508 11.29 8.08 -5.56
N ALA A 509 12.20 7.31 -6.16
CA ALA A 509 11.87 6.42 -7.27
C ALA A 509 11.51 4.99 -6.84
N ILE A 510 11.89 4.57 -5.62
CA ILE A 510 11.56 3.23 -5.09
C ILE A 510 10.25 3.25 -4.31
N PHE A 511 10.04 4.21 -3.43
CA PHE A 511 8.83 4.32 -2.63
C PHE A 511 7.64 4.77 -3.48
N THR A 512 6.63 3.93 -3.55
CA THR A 512 5.46 4.19 -4.41
C THR A 512 4.47 5.11 -3.70
N SER A 513 4.23 6.29 -4.26
CA SER A 513 3.21 7.22 -3.79
C SER A 513 2.62 8.03 -4.95
N PRO A 514 1.35 7.81 -5.32
CA PRO A 514 0.69 8.65 -6.33
C PRO A 514 0.59 10.13 -5.97
N LEU A 515 0.62 10.48 -4.68
CA LEU A 515 0.94 11.81 -4.19
C LEU A 515 2.33 11.76 -3.57
N LEU A 516 3.35 12.07 -4.36
CA LEU A 516 4.75 12.01 -3.92
C LEU A 516 5.14 13.32 -3.25
N ILE A 517 5.04 13.38 -1.93
CA ILE A 517 5.40 14.56 -1.12
C ILE A 517 6.88 14.49 -0.79
N TYR A 518 7.64 15.52 -1.19
CA TYR A 518 9.07 15.62 -0.91
C TYR A 518 9.34 16.29 0.44
N ALA A 519 10.24 15.70 1.23
CA ALA A 519 10.63 16.23 2.54
C ALA A 519 11.50 17.49 2.46
N ALA A 520 12.31 17.61 1.42
CA ALA A 520 13.25 18.71 1.26
C ALA A 520 12.54 20.03 0.91
N HIS A 521 13.05 21.14 1.44
CA HIS A 521 12.66 22.47 0.99
C HIS A 521 12.84 22.59 -0.53
N PRO A 522 11.87 23.12 -1.29
CA PRO A 522 11.95 23.14 -2.75
C PRO A 522 13.19 23.91 -3.28
N ARG A 523 13.70 24.89 -2.56
CA ARG A 523 14.97 25.57 -2.89
C ARG A 523 16.14 24.58 -2.83
N ASN A 524 16.21 23.75 -1.76
CA ASN A 524 17.26 22.74 -1.61
C ASN A 524 17.21 21.67 -2.72
N ILE A 525 16.03 21.41 -3.30
CA ILE A 525 15.90 20.53 -4.47
C ILE A 525 16.41 21.23 -5.72
N LEU A 526 16.06 22.51 -5.94
CA LEU A 526 16.52 23.30 -7.10
C LEU A 526 18.02 23.47 -7.12
N ASP A 527 18.63 23.66 -5.96
CA ASP A 527 20.08 23.86 -5.80
C ASP A 527 20.88 22.54 -5.80
N ASN A 528 20.19 21.38 -5.80
CA ASN A 528 20.86 20.08 -5.80
C ASN A 528 21.44 19.73 -7.18
N PRO A 529 22.69 19.23 -7.29
CA PRO A 529 23.27 18.83 -8.57
C PRO A 529 22.46 17.79 -9.35
N ALA A 530 21.66 16.95 -8.66
CA ALA A 530 20.79 15.94 -9.28
C ALA A 530 19.42 16.49 -9.74
N VAL A 531 19.20 17.79 -9.71
CA VAL A 531 17.87 18.42 -9.98
C VAL A 531 17.29 18.02 -11.32
N GLU A 532 18.11 17.84 -12.37
CA GLU A 532 17.66 17.37 -13.68
C GLU A 532 16.94 16.01 -13.58
N LEU A 533 17.55 15.06 -12.87
CA LEU A 533 16.98 13.74 -12.67
C LEU A 533 15.75 13.81 -11.74
N ILE A 534 15.83 14.55 -10.64
CA ILE A 534 14.75 14.69 -9.64
C ILE A 534 13.46 15.21 -10.29
N LYS A 535 13.56 16.22 -11.16
CA LYS A 535 12.41 16.80 -11.90
C LYS A 535 11.73 15.79 -12.82
N ASN A 536 12.40 14.69 -13.18
CA ASN A 536 11.88 13.65 -14.06
C ASN A 536 11.32 12.44 -13.33
N ILE A 537 11.54 12.27 -12.01
CA ILE A 537 10.97 11.16 -11.24
C ILE A 537 9.43 11.32 -11.22
N PRO A 538 8.66 10.35 -11.73
CA PRO A 538 7.20 10.42 -11.72
C PRO A 538 6.63 9.90 -10.39
N SER A 539 5.39 10.27 -10.07
CA SER A 539 4.67 9.75 -8.90
C SER A 539 3.99 8.39 -9.15
N VAL A 540 3.83 7.99 -10.41
CA VAL A 540 3.21 6.71 -10.80
C VAL A 540 3.97 6.06 -11.96
N TRP A 541 4.00 4.74 -11.97
CA TRP A 541 4.78 3.93 -12.88
C TRP A 541 3.89 3.08 -13.79
N ASP A 542 4.39 2.78 -14.99
CA ASP A 542 3.72 1.89 -15.93
C ASP A 542 4.18 0.44 -15.74
N GLU A 543 5.39 0.27 -15.22
CA GLU A 543 6.01 -1.04 -14.99
C GLU A 543 7.04 -0.96 -13.84
N THR A 544 7.13 -2.01 -13.04
CA THR A 544 8.11 -2.16 -11.96
C THR A 544 8.74 -3.54 -12.01
N VAL A 545 10.06 -3.59 -12.03
CA VAL A 545 10.87 -4.81 -11.93
C VAL A 545 11.78 -4.67 -10.70
N VAL A 546 11.67 -5.61 -9.77
CA VAL A 546 12.61 -5.74 -8.65
C VAL A 546 13.74 -6.65 -9.12
N LEU A 547 14.98 -6.17 -9.04
CA LEU A 547 16.12 -6.93 -9.51
C LEU A 547 16.53 -8.03 -8.52
N ASP A 548 17.05 -9.13 -9.02
CA ASP A 548 17.41 -10.33 -8.24
C ASP A 548 18.49 -10.06 -7.17
N SER A 549 19.25 -8.98 -7.32
CA SER A 549 20.23 -8.51 -6.31
C SER A 549 19.58 -7.97 -5.03
N SER A 550 18.26 -7.74 -5.04
CA SER A 550 17.53 -7.20 -3.88
C SER A 550 17.50 -8.17 -2.71
N GLU A 551 17.68 -7.65 -1.49
CA GLU A 551 17.63 -8.40 -0.25
C GLU A 551 17.04 -7.52 0.87
N ILE A 552 16.03 -8.03 1.58
CA ILE A 552 15.30 -7.29 2.63
C ILE A 552 16.25 -6.79 3.71
N GLY A 553 16.27 -5.49 3.96
CA GLY A 553 17.11 -4.82 4.94
C GLY A 553 18.57 -4.62 4.51
N LYS A 554 18.93 -5.01 3.27
CA LYS A 554 20.31 -4.89 2.79
C LYS A 554 20.44 -4.18 1.45
N LEU A 555 19.51 -4.41 0.51
CA LEU A 555 19.54 -3.81 -0.81
C LEU A 555 18.13 -3.79 -1.41
N ALA A 556 17.70 -2.63 -1.90
CA ALA A 556 16.51 -2.51 -2.73
C ALA A 556 16.91 -1.96 -4.10
N ALA A 557 16.82 -2.77 -5.14
CA ALA A 557 17.20 -2.44 -6.50
C ALA A 557 16.00 -2.61 -7.44
N TYR A 558 15.55 -1.50 -8.05
CA TYR A 558 14.33 -1.41 -8.85
C TYR A 558 14.62 -0.81 -10.21
N ALA A 559 14.13 -1.46 -11.27
CA ALA A 559 13.98 -0.88 -12.59
C ALA A 559 12.51 -0.52 -12.80
N ARG A 560 12.22 0.75 -13.14
CA ARG A 560 10.87 1.26 -13.29
C ARG A 560 10.70 2.06 -14.57
N ARG A 561 9.55 1.92 -15.21
CA ARG A 561 9.27 2.61 -16.47
C ARG A 561 8.08 3.56 -16.35
N LYS A 562 8.24 4.73 -16.98
CA LYS A 562 7.15 5.67 -17.25
C LYS A 562 7.24 6.16 -18.70
N GLY A 563 6.22 5.84 -19.49
CA GLY A 563 6.27 6.08 -20.94
C GLY A 563 7.46 5.36 -21.57
N THR A 564 8.34 6.12 -22.20
CA THR A 564 9.57 5.61 -22.83
C THR A 564 10.79 5.63 -21.90
N LYS A 565 10.70 6.32 -20.75
CA LYS A 565 11.81 6.48 -19.81
C LYS A 565 11.87 5.33 -18.80
N TRP A 566 13.07 4.81 -18.60
CA TRP A 566 13.39 3.88 -17.52
C TRP A 566 14.18 4.56 -16.41
N PHE A 567 14.00 4.09 -15.20
CA PHE A 567 14.74 4.49 -14.01
C PHE A 567 15.28 3.24 -13.32
N LEU A 568 16.59 3.19 -13.11
CA LEU A 568 17.23 2.20 -12.24
C LEU A 568 17.53 2.89 -10.93
N ALA A 569 16.85 2.52 -9.85
CA ALA A 569 17.02 3.10 -8.53
C ALA A 569 17.48 2.04 -7.53
N ILE A 570 18.50 2.34 -6.74
CA ILE A 570 19.08 1.41 -5.78
C ILE A 570 19.31 2.14 -4.46
N MET A 571 18.76 1.58 -3.39
CA MET A 571 19.08 1.94 -2.01
C MET A 571 19.95 0.85 -1.40
N ASN A 572 21.11 1.20 -0.86
CA ASN A 572 22.01 0.29 -0.17
C ASN A 572 21.81 0.38 1.35
N GLY A 573 21.88 -0.77 2.01
CA GLY A 573 21.78 -0.91 3.46
C GLY A 573 23.06 -0.52 4.21
N PRO A 574 23.27 -1.06 5.43
CA PRO A 574 24.31 -0.57 6.36
C PRO A 574 25.76 -0.92 5.98
N SER A 575 26.00 -1.74 4.96
CA SER A 575 27.34 -2.13 4.55
C SER A 575 27.71 -1.59 3.19
N PRO A 576 28.95 -1.10 2.95
CA PRO A 576 29.38 -0.70 1.61
C PRO A 576 29.28 -1.86 0.63
N ARG A 577 28.99 -1.56 -0.64
CA ARG A 577 28.74 -2.59 -1.65
C ARG A 577 29.19 -2.13 -3.04
N LYS A 578 29.69 -3.11 -3.80
CA LYS A 578 29.89 -2.97 -5.24
C LYS A 578 29.10 -4.05 -5.94
N ILE A 579 28.30 -3.69 -6.95
CA ILE A 579 27.47 -4.61 -7.73
C ILE A 579 27.54 -4.27 -9.21
N ASP A 580 27.38 -5.29 -10.04
CA ASP A 580 27.23 -5.14 -11.48
C ASP A 580 25.79 -5.42 -11.88
N ILE A 581 25.14 -4.50 -12.55
CA ILE A 581 23.73 -4.58 -12.97
C ILE A 581 23.65 -4.59 -14.50
N GLY A 582 23.06 -5.65 -15.05
CA GLY A 582 22.67 -5.70 -16.47
C GLY A 582 21.47 -4.80 -16.73
N LEU A 583 21.44 -4.19 -17.91
CA LEU A 583 20.37 -3.27 -18.31
C LEU A 583 19.38 -3.90 -19.32
N ASP A 584 19.17 -5.22 -19.26
CA ASP A 584 18.30 -5.96 -20.18
C ASP A 584 16.86 -5.40 -20.22
N PHE A 585 16.39 -4.81 -19.13
CA PHE A 585 15.08 -4.17 -19.03
C PHE A 585 14.90 -2.96 -19.94
N LEU A 586 15.98 -2.35 -20.44
CA LEU A 586 15.90 -1.21 -21.36
C LEU A 586 15.32 -1.59 -22.73
N GLY A 587 15.43 -2.86 -23.12
CA GLY A 587 15.12 -3.30 -24.48
C GLY A 587 16.11 -2.76 -25.52
N ARG A 588 15.94 -3.14 -26.79
CA ARG A 588 16.89 -2.80 -27.85
C ARG A 588 17.00 -1.29 -28.11
N GLY A 589 18.19 -0.85 -28.44
CA GLY A 589 18.51 0.53 -28.85
C GLY A 589 19.35 1.28 -27.81
N ASN A 590 20.02 2.34 -28.29
CA ASN A 590 20.80 3.23 -27.44
C ASN A 590 19.88 4.25 -26.78
N ARG A 591 20.12 4.52 -25.49
CA ARG A 591 19.39 5.50 -24.69
C ARG A 591 20.36 6.49 -24.07
N ARG A 592 20.01 7.76 -24.07
CA ARG A 592 20.73 8.75 -23.25
C ARG A 592 20.50 8.43 -21.79
N ALA A 593 21.53 8.54 -20.98
CA ALA A 593 21.48 8.25 -19.56
C ALA A 593 22.04 9.39 -18.74
N VAL A 594 21.33 9.71 -17.65
CA VAL A 594 21.81 10.57 -16.55
C VAL A 594 21.92 9.69 -15.32
N LEU A 595 23.14 9.54 -14.81
CA LEU A 595 23.44 8.70 -13.66
C LEU A 595 23.84 9.57 -12.48
N VAL A 596 23.22 9.30 -11.32
CA VAL A 596 23.54 9.92 -10.03
C VAL A 596 24.14 8.85 -9.13
N ARG A 597 25.41 9.01 -8.81
CA ARG A 597 26.22 8.07 -8.03
C ARG A 597 26.57 8.65 -6.67
N ASP A 598 26.86 7.77 -5.71
CA ASP A 598 27.49 8.17 -4.46
C ASP A 598 28.79 8.91 -4.71
N ASP A 599 29.02 9.98 -3.98
CA ASP A 599 30.36 10.45 -3.72
C ASP A 599 30.95 9.62 -2.56
N MET A 600 32.03 8.88 -2.85
CA MET A 600 32.58 7.93 -1.88
C MET A 600 33.29 8.65 -0.72
N SER A 601 33.65 9.94 -0.87
CA SER A 601 34.27 10.75 0.16
C SER A 601 33.27 11.57 0.99
N GLU A 602 32.18 12.04 0.36
CA GLU A 602 31.24 12.97 0.99
C GLU A 602 29.78 12.45 0.85
N PRO A 603 29.08 12.03 1.94
CA PRO A 603 27.71 11.54 1.86
C PRO A 603 26.69 12.61 1.48
N ALA A 604 27.02 13.89 1.68
CA ALA A 604 26.20 15.04 1.30
C ALA A 604 26.61 15.60 -0.08
N ALA A 605 27.05 14.73 -0.98
CA ALA A 605 27.38 15.06 -2.37
C ALA A 605 26.98 13.90 -3.29
N VAL A 606 26.93 14.20 -4.59
CA VAL A 606 26.67 13.22 -5.65
C VAL A 606 27.61 13.45 -6.83
N LYS A 607 27.91 12.39 -7.58
CA LYS A 607 28.57 12.46 -8.88
C LYS A 607 27.53 12.29 -9.98
N ILE A 608 27.49 13.23 -10.91
CA ILE A 608 26.59 13.18 -12.06
C ILE A 608 27.40 12.73 -13.28
N GLU A 609 26.85 11.76 -14.01
CA GLU A 609 27.44 11.24 -15.24
C GLU A 609 26.39 11.29 -16.34
N HIS A 610 26.73 11.89 -17.50
CA HIS A 610 25.93 11.85 -18.72
C HIS A 610 26.58 10.88 -19.69
N THR A 611 25.84 9.87 -20.13
CA THR A 611 26.36 8.79 -20.96
C THR A 611 25.29 8.22 -21.89
N THR A 612 25.65 7.14 -22.58
CA THR A 612 24.70 6.35 -23.40
C THR A 612 24.75 4.90 -22.91
N ALA A 613 23.60 4.27 -22.82
CA ALA A 613 23.46 2.89 -22.40
C ALA A 613 22.52 2.10 -23.34
N HIS A 614 22.66 0.80 -23.37
CA HIS A 614 21.79 -0.13 -24.12
C HIS A 614 21.60 -1.42 -23.32
N ASP A 615 20.73 -2.31 -23.79
CA ASP A 615 20.35 -3.58 -23.12
C ASP A 615 21.54 -4.51 -22.80
N LYS A 616 22.66 -4.42 -23.53
CA LYS A 616 23.87 -5.21 -23.24
C LYS A 616 24.88 -4.49 -22.35
N THR A 617 24.56 -3.30 -21.85
CA THR A 617 25.42 -2.57 -20.92
C THR A 617 25.33 -3.20 -19.53
N ALA A 618 26.47 -3.42 -18.89
CA ALA A 618 26.56 -3.69 -17.46
C ALA A 618 27.10 -2.44 -16.76
N LEU A 619 26.38 -1.99 -15.75
CA LEU A 619 26.82 -0.87 -14.92
C LEU A 619 27.47 -1.41 -13.63
N SER A 620 28.75 -1.09 -13.44
CA SER A 620 29.41 -1.29 -12.15
C SER A 620 29.04 -0.13 -11.24
N ILE A 621 28.45 -0.43 -10.09
CA ILE A 621 27.91 0.54 -9.14
C ILE A 621 28.56 0.27 -7.79
N GLU A 622 29.35 1.23 -7.33
CA GLU A 622 29.93 1.24 -6.00
C GLU A 622 29.14 2.18 -5.11
N MET A 623 28.77 1.70 -3.93
CA MET A 623 27.95 2.42 -2.96
C MET A 623 28.57 2.33 -1.57
N ARG A 624 28.54 3.43 -0.87
CA ARG A 624 28.94 3.50 0.54
C ARG A 624 27.91 2.81 1.44
N SER A 625 28.20 2.62 2.73
CA SER A 625 27.20 2.32 3.76
C SER A 625 26.10 3.37 3.71
N GLY A 626 24.81 2.96 3.65
CA GLY A 626 23.68 3.87 3.49
C GLY A 626 23.69 4.65 2.17
N GLY A 627 24.42 4.17 1.19
CA GLY A 627 24.54 4.79 -0.12
C GLY A 627 23.40 4.45 -1.07
N GLY A 628 23.50 4.95 -2.29
CA GLY A 628 22.52 4.68 -3.32
C GLY A 628 23.01 5.00 -4.73
N PHE A 629 22.13 4.72 -5.66
CA PHE A 629 22.32 5.00 -7.08
C PHE A 629 20.96 5.27 -7.73
N ILE A 630 20.93 6.20 -8.67
CA ILE A 630 19.80 6.32 -9.57
C ILE A 630 20.27 6.71 -10.96
N GLY A 631 19.76 5.98 -11.99
CA GLY A 631 19.95 6.27 -13.40
C GLY A 631 18.62 6.49 -14.10
N MET A 632 18.54 7.52 -14.94
CA MET A 632 17.43 7.76 -15.85
C MET A 632 17.90 7.48 -17.29
N PHE A 633 17.11 6.71 -18.05
CA PHE A 633 17.40 6.27 -19.42
C PHE A 633 16.22 6.65 -20.34
N GLY A 634 16.46 7.51 -21.34
CA GLY A 634 15.41 8.04 -22.20
C GLY A 634 15.78 8.24 -23.67
#